data_2b38aa1f25a02c13dd0c87584997fd58
#
_entry.id   2b38aa1f25a02c13dd0c87584997fd58
#
_cell.length_a   1.000
_cell.length_b   1.000
_cell.length_c   1.000
_cell.angle_alpha   90.00
_cell.angle_beta   90.00
_cell.angle_gamma   90.00
#
_symmetry.space_group_name_H-M   'P 1'
#
loop_
_entity.id
_entity.type
_entity.pdbx_description
1 polymer ?
#
loop_
_entity_poly.entity_id
_entity_poly.type
_entity_poly.pdbx_seq_one_letter_code
_entity_poly.pdbx_strand_id
1 'polypeptide(L)'
;MELSTCISDQACLYFISMKSHSEKVPNPKELEKEISEFLSKKFGDNVKIVSPMVLTQEAVLDKTKKSGKSGKNINFDLKPEELIAYLDQYVVKQDNAKAILATKICTHFNRIKRAQESDDSIESMVGSIKSNVLMIGPTGVGKTYIIKLIADKIGVPFVKGDATKFSETGYVGGDVEDLVRDLVREADDDIELAQYGIIYIDEIDKIASSRNLIGADVSRTGVQRALLKPMEETEVDLKVPHDPISMIQEIEQFRKTGKRDKRSVNTGTILFIMSGAFMELAPIIQKRLSRQGIGFGARIQKAEDQIDILQNVRSEDLIEFGFESEFVGRLPVRAVFEHLTEEDLYCILKNPNNPIIIGKKLDFAAYDIEIKFEDRLLQTLAGHAAAENTGARGLVSAVEKALLEYERKLPSAGIKKFPATSSILEEPQASIMALTDSGQKHKTVELFDRLMQQEKENIKEYLKNNKPNLTEKYSLTLTPSRIDLVAMCYVKNTMDIGNVIKKIKSYYDEIKKIELYFFKDHDINIVLEEDAIDFIIEQLVESFVESKIIYEKIDQDFQHGLKLAREKTGRNRFFITRQALFDPEEYIGNLIKDNAGL
;
A
#
# COMPACT_ATOMS: atom_id res chain seq x y z
N MET A 1 57.80 15.85 -18.35
CA MET A 1 57.75 14.93 -19.48
C MET A 1 56.35 14.42 -19.51
N GLU A 2 55.49 15.22 -20.10
CA GLU A 2 54.95 15.17 -21.46
C GLU A 2 54.03 13.98 -21.63
N LEU A 3 52.74 14.30 -21.54
CA LEU A 3 51.69 14.08 -22.53
C LEU A 3 50.31 14.26 -21.88
N SER A 4 49.87 15.51 -21.79
CA SER A 4 48.45 15.83 -21.58
C SER A 4 48.15 17.24 -22.03
N THR A 5 48.04 17.42 -23.33
CA THR A 5 47.39 18.59 -23.95
C THR A 5 47.17 18.23 -25.41
N CYS A 6 45.94 17.94 -25.77
CA CYS A 6 45.39 18.09 -27.12
C CYS A 6 44.04 17.38 -27.22
N ILE A 7 43.01 17.92 -26.63
CA ILE A 7 41.60 17.77 -27.07
C ILE A 7 40.79 18.93 -26.44
N SER A 8 40.99 20.14 -26.94
CA SER A 8 40.11 21.26 -26.59
C SER A 8 39.98 22.38 -27.62
N ASP A 9 40.68 22.30 -28.79
CA ASP A 9 40.65 23.44 -29.72
C ASP A 9 39.89 23.23 -31.04
N GLN A 10 39.22 22.11 -31.26
CA GLN A 10 38.40 21.93 -32.47
C GLN A 10 36.89 22.06 -32.28
N ALA A 11 36.37 22.17 -31.04
CA ALA A 11 34.95 22.38 -30.80
C ALA A 11 34.55 23.87 -30.72
N CYS A 12 35.50 24.79 -30.58
CA CYS A 12 35.23 26.24 -30.42
C CYS A 12 35.23 27.04 -31.73
N LEU A 13 35.68 26.48 -32.86
CA LEU A 13 35.79 27.19 -34.14
C LEU A 13 34.60 27.02 -35.09
N TYR A 14 33.55 26.26 -34.70
CA TYR A 14 32.33 26.11 -35.50
C TYR A 14 31.18 27.04 -35.07
N PHE A 15 31.34 27.87 -34.05
CA PHE A 15 30.28 28.74 -33.54
C PHE A 15 30.43 30.24 -33.85
N ILE A 16 31.46 30.65 -34.63
CA ILE A 16 31.69 32.08 -34.95
C ILE A 16 31.73 32.32 -36.48
N SER A 17 30.79 31.76 -37.23
CA SER A 17 30.56 32.20 -38.60
C SER A 17 29.14 31.94 -39.06
N MET A 18 28.18 32.61 -38.45
CA MET A 18 26.90 32.87 -39.09
C MET A 18 26.43 34.28 -38.77
N LYS A 19 26.92 35.22 -39.60
CA LYS A 19 26.28 36.51 -39.79
C LYS A 19 25.11 36.36 -40.75
N SER A 20 23.94 36.77 -40.27
CA SER A 20 22.82 37.38 -40.99
C SER A 20 22.51 36.82 -42.40
N HIS A 21 21.56 35.86 -42.43
CA HIS A 21 20.57 35.80 -43.49
C HIS A 21 19.25 35.35 -42.90
N SER A 22 18.18 36.05 -43.21
CA SER A 22 16.81 35.75 -42.84
C SER A 22 16.34 34.51 -43.64
N GLU A 23 16.61 33.32 -43.14
CA GLU A 23 16.06 32.10 -43.72
C GLU A 23 14.85 31.64 -42.90
N LYS A 24 13.76 31.37 -43.62
CA LYS A 24 12.54 30.81 -43.10
C LYS A 24 12.84 29.52 -42.36
N VAL A 25 12.33 29.40 -41.15
CA VAL A 25 12.37 28.14 -40.37
C VAL A 25 11.82 27.02 -41.25
N PRO A 26 12.58 25.96 -41.58
CA PRO A 26 12.13 24.89 -42.44
C PRO A 26 10.92 24.18 -41.81
N ASN A 27 10.01 23.73 -42.70
CA ASN A 27 8.81 23.01 -42.31
C ASN A 27 9.20 21.74 -41.53
N PRO A 28 8.53 21.39 -40.43
CA PRO A 28 8.84 20.20 -39.62
C PRO A 28 9.05 18.91 -40.43
N LYS A 29 8.34 18.74 -41.54
CA LYS A 29 8.46 17.60 -42.46
C LYS A 29 9.79 17.61 -43.27
N GLU A 30 10.37 18.77 -43.57
CA GLU A 30 11.63 18.90 -44.25
C GLU A 30 12.80 18.60 -43.29
N LEU A 31 12.67 19.05 -42.06
CA LEU A 31 13.67 18.76 -41.01
C LEU A 31 13.70 17.26 -40.67
N GLU A 32 12.53 16.60 -40.64
CA GLU A 32 12.41 15.17 -40.39
C GLU A 32 13.04 14.34 -41.50
N LYS A 33 12.95 14.80 -42.75
CA LYS A 33 13.56 14.17 -43.92
C LYS A 33 15.07 14.32 -43.92
N GLU A 34 15.59 15.49 -43.59
CA GLU A 34 17.05 15.74 -43.50
C GLU A 34 17.69 14.95 -42.35
N ILE A 35 17.01 14.86 -41.19
CA ILE A 35 17.46 14.03 -40.04
C ILE A 35 17.44 12.55 -40.42
N SER A 36 16.40 12.09 -41.11
CA SER A 36 16.28 10.70 -41.58
C SER A 36 17.39 10.34 -42.56
N GLU A 37 17.70 11.22 -43.52
CA GLU A 37 18.80 11.03 -44.50
C GLU A 37 20.19 11.09 -43.84
N PHE A 38 20.36 11.91 -42.80
CA PHE A 38 21.62 11.98 -42.05
C PHE A 38 21.83 10.71 -41.20
N LEU A 39 20.78 10.18 -40.58
CA LEU A 39 20.88 8.97 -39.76
C LEU A 39 21.06 7.71 -40.60
N SER A 40 20.37 7.59 -41.75
CA SER A 40 20.58 6.46 -42.67
C SER A 40 21.96 6.44 -43.28
N LYS A 41 22.55 7.61 -43.57
CA LYS A 41 23.96 7.71 -44.03
C LYS A 41 24.98 7.33 -42.98
N LYS A 42 24.68 7.53 -41.69
CA LYS A 42 25.66 7.33 -40.60
C LYS A 42 25.53 5.98 -39.91
N PHE A 43 24.36 5.36 -39.94
CA PHE A 43 24.04 4.14 -39.16
C PHE A 43 23.39 3.01 -40.00
N GLY A 44 23.27 3.18 -41.34
CA GLY A 44 22.67 2.17 -42.23
C GLY A 44 21.15 2.12 -42.20
N ASP A 45 20.52 1.39 -43.16
CA ASP A 45 19.08 1.41 -43.45
C ASP A 45 18.14 0.78 -42.36
N ASN A 46 18.68 0.41 -41.20
CA ASN A 46 17.89 -0.25 -40.14
C ASN A 46 17.43 0.68 -39.01
N VAL A 47 17.56 2.01 -39.15
CA VAL A 47 17.09 2.97 -38.12
C VAL A 47 15.73 3.51 -38.51
N LYS A 48 14.67 3.07 -37.85
CA LYS A 48 13.34 3.70 -37.95
C LYS A 48 13.22 4.78 -36.89
N ILE A 49 13.07 6.03 -37.32
CA ILE A 49 12.69 7.13 -36.44
C ILE A 49 11.21 6.96 -36.10
N VAL A 50 10.90 6.63 -34.86
CA VAL A 50 9.54 6.69 -34.32
C VAL A 50 9.34 8.10 -33.81
N SER A 51 8.82 8.98 -34.69
CA SER A 51 8.46 10.34 -34.30
C SER A 51 7.28 10.30 -33.31
N PRO A 52 7.35 10.95 -32.14
CA PRO A 52 6.22 11.01 -31.22
C PRO A 52 5.07 11.91 -31.71
N MET A 53 5.12 12.41 -32.95
CA MET A 53 4.21 13.45 -33.47
C MET A 53 3.21 13.00 -34.53
N VAL A 54 2.89 11.70 -34.63
CA VAL A 54 1.74 11.24 -35.45
C VAL A 54 0.74 10.54 -34.56
N LEU A 55 0.15 11.29 -33.66
CA LEU A 55 -1.22 11.02 -33.19
C LEU A 55 -2.15 11.82 -34.12
N THR A 56 -2.76 11.12 -35.08
CA THR A 56 -3.76 11.67 -35.97
C THR A 56 -4.89 12.35 -35.19
N GLN A 57 -5.44 13.45 -35.72
CA GLN A 57 -6.54 14.23 -35.13
C GLN A 57 -7.79 13.39 -34.74
N GLU A 58 -7.94 12.19 -35.27
CA GLU A 58 -9.02 11.26 -34.90
C GLU A 58 -8.82 10.62 -33.51
N ALA A 59 -7.58 10.47 -33.03
CA ALA A 59 -7.30 9.95 -31.68
C ALA A 59 -7.45 11.03 -30.59
N VAL A 60 -7.49 12.30 -30.95
CA VAL A 60 -7.67 13.41 -29.99
C VAL A 60 -9.15 13.65 -29.68
N LEU A 61 -10.07 13.33 -30.60
CA LEU A 61 -11.52 13.44 -30.39
C LEU A 61 -12.07 12.31 -29.48
N ASP A 62 -11.42 11.15 -29.45
CA ASP A 62 -11.79 10.07 -28.52
C ASP A 62 -11.16 10.21 -27.13
N LYS A 63 -10.03 10.94 -27.00
CA LYS A 63 -9.42 11.22 -25.70
C LYS A 63 -10.11 12.34 -24.92
N THR A 64 -10.76 13.28 -25.60
CA THR A 64 -11.56 14.33 -24.93
C THR A 64 -12.91 13.83 -24.40
N LYS A 65 -13.32 12.60 -24.75
CA LYS A 65 -14.48 11.92 -24.13
C LYS A 65 -14.10 10.88 -23.06
N LYS A 66 -12.80 10.63 -22.81
CA LYS A 66 -12.29 9.73 -21.77
C LYS A 66 -11.42 10.40 -20.71
N SER A 67 -11.40 11.72 -20.63
CA SER A 67 -11.03 12.42 -19.40
C SER A 67 -12.22 12.46 -18.43
N GLY A 68 -12.89 11.33 -18.28
CA GLY A 68 -13.66 11.03 -17.09
C GLY A 68 -12.63 10.88 -15.98
N LYS A 69 -12.65 11.85 -15.06
CA LYS A 69 -11.93 11.88 -13.79
C LYS A 69 -11.75 10.45 -13.26
N SER A 70 -10.57 9.89 -13.40
CA SER A 70 -10.10 8.85 -12.51
C SER A 70 -9.75 9.54 -11.19
N GLY A 71 -10.73 10.20 -10.60
CA GLY A 71 -10.61 10.69 -9.25
C GLY A 71 -10.49 9.46 -8.36
N LYS A 72 -9.31 9.23 -7.79
CA LYS A 72 -9.21 8.38 -6.60
C LYS A 72 -10.29 8.92 -5.66
N ASN A 73 -11.34 8.15 -5.38
CA ASN A 73 -12.39 8.56 -4.47
C ASN A 73 -11.78 8.67 -3.07
N ILE A 74 -11.49 9.88 -2.63
CA ILE A 74 -11.03 10.13 -1.28
C ILE A 74 -12.19 9.83 -0.33
N ASN A 75 -11.97 8.93 0.61
CA ASN A 75 -12.99 8.60 1.61
C ASN A 75 -12.89 9.53 2.81
N PHE A 76 -13.56 10.67 2.73
CA PHE A 76 -13.64 11.62 3.85
C PHE A 76 -14.63 11.19 4.96
N ASP A 77 -15.51 10.20 4.72
CA ASP A 77 -16.55 9.78 5.67
C ASP A 77 -16.07 8.71 6.66
N LEU A 78 -14.79 8.36 6.61
CA LEU A 78 -14.20 7.33 7.45
C LEU A 78 -14.24 7.73 8.93
N LYS A 79 -14.81 6.87 9.77
CA LYS A 79 -14.86 7.06 11.22
C LYS A 79 -13.59 6.50 11.88
N PRO A 80 -13.18 7.08 13.03
CA PRO A 80 -12.01 6.58 13.76
C PRO A 80 -12.07 5.09 14.09
N GLU A 81 -13.19 4.59 14.56
CA GLU A 81 -13.38 3.17 14.91
C GLU A 81 -13.23 2.23 13.70
N GLU A 82 -13.74 2.64 12.54
CA GLU A 82 -13.58 1.89 11.28
C GLU A 82 -12.11 1.84 10.82
N LEU A 83 -11.39 2.94 11.03
CA LEU A 83 -9.95 3.00 10.72
C LEU A 83 -9.14 2.15 11.69
N ILE A 84 -9.45 2.16 12.99
CA ILE A 84 -8.81 1.29 14.00
C ILE A 84 -9.05 -0.18 13.63
N ALA A 85 -10.30 -0.57 13.38
CA ALA A 85 -10.65 -1.93 12.99
C ALA A 85 -9.97 -2.38 11.68
N TYR A 86 -9.70 -1.44 10.77
CA TYR A 86 -8.88 -1.71 9.58
C TYR A 86 -7.41 -1.93 9.94
N LEU A 87 -6.83 -1.07 10.79
CA LEU A 87 -5.42 -1.17 11.19
C LEU A 87 -5.14 -2.45 11.99
N ASP A 88 -6.09 -2.90 12.82
CA ASP A 88 -5.97 -4.14 13.61
C ASP A 88 -5.81 -5.40 12.74
N GLN A 89 -6.24 -5.37 11.49
CA GLN A 89 -6.02 -6.47 10.54
C GLN A 89 -4.57 -6.62 10.10
N TYR A 90 -3.77 -5.55 10.19
CA TYR A 90 -2.40 -5.49 9.66
C TYR A 90 -1.34 -5.23 10.72
N VAL A 91 -1.70 -4.53 11.80
CA VAL A 91 -0.75 -4.03 12.81
C VAL A 91 -1.07 -4.64 14.16
N VAL A 92 -0.15 -5.44 14.64
CA VAL A 92 -0.23 -6.07 15.97
C VAL A 92 0.16 -5.05 17.03
N LYS A 93 -0.56 -5.02 18.16
CA LYS A 93 -0.34 -4.10 19.27
C LYS A 93 -0.54 -2.62 18.86
N GLN A 94 0.07 -1.67 19.56
CA GLN A 94 0.05 -0.22 19.27
C GLN A 94 -1.33 0.43 19.41
N ASP A 95 -2.19 -0.06 20.29
CA ASP A 95 -3.60 0.33 20.34
C ASP A 95 -3.79 1.81 20.66
N ASN A 96 -2.98 2.36 21.59
CA ASN A 96 -3.00 3.78 21.91
C ASN A 96 -2.56 4.65 20.72
N ALA A 97 -1.48 4.27 20.03
CA ALA A 97 -1.02 5.00 18.85
C ALA A 97 -2.03 4.91 17.70
N LYS A 98 -2.64 3.73 17.45
CA LYS A 98 -3.73 3.55 16.46
C LYS A 98 -4.91 4.45 16.77
N ALA A 99 -5.36 4.51 18.03
CA ALA A 99 -6.49 5.34 18.46
C ALA A 99 -6.21 6.84 18.25
N ILE A 100 -5.03 7.33 18.65
CA ILE A 100 -4.63 8.73 18.47
C ILE A 100 -4.56 9.09 16.98
N LEU A 101 -3.87 8.26 16.17
CA LEU A 101 -3.69 8.49 14.74
C LEU A 101 -5.04 8.47 14.01
N ALA A 102 -5.84 7.43 14.22
CA ALA A 102 -7.16 7.30 13.60
C ALA A 102 -8.05 8.50 13.93
N THR A 103 -8.14 8.88 15.21
CA THR A 103 -8.97 10.01 15.64
C THR A 103 -8.52 11.32 15.01
N LYS A 104 -7.22 11.62 15.03
CA LYS A 104 -6.70 12.93 14.55
C LYS A 104 -6.71 13.02 13.04
N ILE A 105 -6.40 11.96 12.33
CA ILE A 105 -6.39 11.94 10.87
C ILE A 105 -7.82 11.98 10.33
N CYS A 106 -8.75 11.18 10.85
CA CYS A 106 -10.16 11.26 10.46
C CYS A 106 -10.75 12.64 10.76
N THR A 107 -10.43 13.25 11.93
CA THR A 107 -10.88 14.60 12.26
C THR A 107 -10.33 15.63 11.28
N HIS A 108 -9.07 15.51 10.87
CA HIS A 108 -8.44 16.40 9.89
C HIS A 108 -9.21 16.38 8.56
N PHE A 109 -9.42 15.19 7.98
CA PHE A 109 -10.11 15.06 6.70
C PHE A 109 -11.60 15.41 6.76
N ASN A 110 -12.29 15.10 7.85
CA ASN A 110 -13.68 15.51 8.05
C ASN A 110 -13.85 17.04 8.16
N ARG A 111 -12.86 17.75 8.72
CA ARG A 111 -12.86 19.23 8.73
C ARG A 111 -12.72 19.79 7.33
N ILE A 112 -11.82 19.24 6.52
CA ILE A 112 -11.63 19.64 5.13
C ILE A 112 -12.93 19.45 4.33
N LYS A 113 -13.58 18.29 4.47
CA LYS A 113 -14.86 18.02 3.82
C LYS A 113 -15.92 19.08 4.18
N ARG A 114 -16.07 19.37 5.46
CA ARG A 114 -17.04 20.36 5.92
C ARG A 114 -16.76 21.76 5.38
N ALA A 115 -15.49 22.15 5.29
CA ALA A 115 -15.11 23.43 4.71
C ALA A 115 -15.47 23.53 3.22
N GLN A 116 -15.34 22.41 2.48
CA GLN A 116 -15.76 22.36 1.07
C GLN A 116 -17.27 22.41 0.89
N GLU A 117 -18.04 21.78 1.79
CA GLU A 117 -19.52 21.77 1.72
C GLU A 117 -20.16 23.12 2.09
N SER A 118 -19.50 23.94 2.91
CA SER A 118 -20.04 25.21 3.41
C SER A 118 -19.71 26.41 2.53
N ASP A 119 -19.01 26.26 1.42
CA ASP A 119 -18.52 27.35 0.55
C ASP A 119 -17.68 28.41 1.32
N ASP A 120 -17.42 28.16 2.60
CA ASP A 120 -16.52 28.94 3.42
C ASP A 120 -15.08 28.60 3.05
N SER A 121 -14.29 29.60 2.70
CA SER A 121 -12.86 29.39 2.52
C SER A 121 -12.27 28.77 3.78
N ILE A 122 -11.36 27.80 3.64
CA ILE A 122 -10.66 27.15 4.79
C ILE A 122 -10.02 28.21 5.70
N GLU A 123 -9.67 29.37 5.14
CA GLU A 123 -9.19 30.56 5.83
C GLU A 123 -10.19 31.16 6.82
N SER A 124 -11.50 30.97 6.63
CA SER A 124 -12.52 31.52 7.52
C SER A 124 -12.71 30.73 8.82
N MET A 125 -12.11 29.56 8.95
CA MET A 125 -12.10 28.79 10.20
C MET A 125 -11.09 29.39 11.20
N VAL A 126 -11.45 30.51 11.80
CA VAL A 126 -10.70 31.11 12.91
C VAL A 126 -10.40 30.05 13.98
N GLY A 127 -9.11 29.72 14.18
CA GLY A 127 -8.67 28.77 15.20
C GLY A 127 -8.44 27.33 14.71
N SER A 128 -8.44 27.06 13.41
CA SER A 128 -8.08 25.75 12.87
C SER A 128 -6.58 25.46 13.03
N ILE A 129 -6.23 24.78 14.12
CA ILE A 129 -4.86 24.27 14.30
C ILE A 129 -4.71 22.99 13.48
N LYS A 130 -3.70 22.95 12.59
CA LYS A 130 -3.29 21.72 11.88
C LYS A 130 -2.98 20.61 12.90
N SER A 131 -3.49 19.42 12.63
CA SER A 131 -3.27 18.25 13.49
C SER A 131 -1.98 17.50 13.12
N ASN A 132 -0.86 18.22 12.87
CA ASN A 132 0.41 17.55 12.60
C ASN A 132 0.80 16.62 13.76
N VAL A 133 1.37 15.48 13.43
CA VAL A 133 1.59 14.38 14.38
C VAL A 133 3.08 14.15 14.57
N LEU A 134 3.50 13.95 15.82
CA LEU A 134 4.81 13.43 16.19
C LEU A 134 4.67 11.99 16.67
N MET A 135 5.33 11.06 15.99
CA MET A 135 5.36 9.65 16.32
C MET A 135 6.68 9.32 17.02
N ILE A 136 6.60 8.85 18.25
CA ILE A 136 7.74 8.56 19.13
C ILE A 136 7.77 7.06 19.40
N GLY A 137 8.92 6.42 19.24
CA GLY A 137 9.08 5.02 19.61
C GLY A 137 10.18 4.31 18.85
N PRO A 138 10.58 3.10 19.26
CA PRO A 138 11.72 2.38 18.74
C PRO A 138 11.64 2.10 17.23
N THR A 139 12.77 1.74 16.64
CA THR A 139 12.81 1.32 15.23
C THR A 139 12.12 -0.03 15.05
N GLY A 140 11.52 -0.26 13.88
CA GLY A 140 10.92 -1.55 13.56
C GLY A 140 9.57 -1.85 14.21
N VAL A 141 8.90 -0.87 14.86
CA VAL A 141 7.57 -1.07 15.48
C VAL A 141 6.39 -0.74 14.54
N GLY A 142 6.66 -0.46 13.27
CA GLY A 142 5.62 -0.25 12.26
C GLY A 142 5.19 1.20 12.05
N LYS A 143 5.91 2.22 12.55
CA LYS A 143 5.55 3.65 12.39
C LYS A 143 5.23 4.04 10.96
N THR A 144 6.14 3.84 10.02
CA THR A 144 5.93 4.16 8.59
C THR A 144 4.82 3.31 7.99
N TYR A 145 4.74 2.03 8.37
CA TYR A 145 3.77 1.08 7.83
C TYR A 145 2.33 1.49 8.14
N ILE A 146 2.07 1.89 9.38
CA ILE A 146 0.74 2.37 9.82
C ILE A 146 0.26 3.57 9.00
N ILE A 147 1.13 4.55 8.75
CA ILE A 147 0.75 5.76 8.00
C ILE A 147 0.49 5.44 6.53
N LYS A 148 1.30 4.55 5.94
CA LYS A 148 1.05 4.08 4.58
C LYS A 148 -0.30 3.38 4.46
N LEU A 149 -0.65 2.50 5.40
CA LEU A 149 -1.97 1.86 5.44
C LEU A 149 -3.11 2.87 5.58
N ILE A 150 -2.93 3.91 6.39
CA ILE A 150 -3.93 4.98 6.57
C ILE A 150 -4.11 5.76 5.26
N ALA A 151 -3.03 6.18 4.63
CA ALA A 151 -3.07 6.91 3.36
C ALA A 151 -3.76 6.10 2.25
N ASP A 152 -3.40 4.81 2.12
CA ASP A 152 -4.03 3.89 1.17
C ASP A 152 -5.53 3.69 1.45
N LYS A 153 -5.92 3.60 2.73
CA LYS A 153 -7.33 3.41 3.13
C LYS A 153 -8.19 4.64 2.84
N ILE A 154 -7.64 5.84 3.04
CA ILE A 154 -8.33 7.10 2.77
C ILE A 154 -8.34 7.40 1.27
N GLY A 155 -7.29 6.98 0.54
CA GLY A 155 -7.11 7.22 -0.88
C GLY A 155 -6.38 8.53 -1.18
N VAL A 156 -5.52 9.00 -0.27
CA VAL A 156 -4.73 10.22 -0.44
C VAL A 156 -3.29 9.92 -0.85
N PRO A 157 -2.61 10.81 -1.58
CA PRO A 157 -1.20 10.64 -1.93
C PRO A 157 -0.32 10.68 -0.68
N PHE A 158 0.75 9.90 -0.69
CA PHE A 158 1.67 9.71 0.43
C PHE A 158 3.12 9.81 -0.03
N VAL A 159 3.87 10.72 0.58
CA VAL A 159 5.32 10.87 0.35
C VAL A 159 6.08 10.65 1.64
N LYS A 160 7.20 9.92 1.55
CA LYS A 160 8.14 9.70 2.64
C LYS A 160 9.43 10.47 2.43
N GLY A 161 9.79 11.33 3.38
CA GLY A 161 11.09 11.99 3.50
C GLY A 161 11.92 11.44 4.65
N ASP A 162 13.20 11.80 4.64
CA ASP A 162 14.17 11.52 5.71
C ASP A 162 14.76 12.86 6.16
N ALA A 163 14.57 13.20 7.43
CA ALA A 163 14.98 14.49 7.98
C ALA A 163 16.48 14.76 7.84
N THR A 164 17.31 13.72 7.79
CA THR A 164 18.79 13.83 7.68
C THR A 164 19.26 14.25 6.29
N LYS A 165 18.39 14.16 5.28
CA LYS A 165 18.72 14.53 3.90
C LYS A 165 18.51 16.00 3.58
N PHE A 166 17.86 16.75 4.45
CA PHE A 166 17.55 18.16 4.23
C PHE A 166 18.65 19.09 4.76
N SER A 167 18.80 20.23 4.13
CA SER A 167 19.66 21.32 4.58
C SER A 167 18.90 22.63 4.57
N GLU A 168 19.34 23.61 5.40
CA GLU A 168 18.70 24.92 5.52
C GLU A 168 18.66 25.69 4.18
N THR A 169 19.67 25.52 3.34
CA THR A 169 19.85 26.31 2.12
C THR A 169 19.57 25.53 0.83
N GLY A 170 19.28 24.23 0.90
CA GLY A 170 19.13 23.38 -0.29
C GLY A 170 20.38 23.21 -1.15
N TYR A 171 21.50 23.85 -0.80
CA TYR A 171 22.73 23.87 -1.60
C TYR A 171 23.58 22.60 -1.43
N VAL A 172 23.51 21.98 -0.24
CA VAL A 172 24.16 20.69 0.08
C VAL A 172 23.12 19.82 0.78
N GLY A 173 22.21 19.24 0.01
CA GLY A 173 21.08 18.47 0.52
C GLY A 173 19.77 18.83 -0.20
N GLY A 174 18.70 18.05 0.02
CA GLY A 174 17.38 18.33 -0.54
C GLY A 174 16.73 19.55 0.10
N ASP A 175 15.90 20.24 -0.65
CA ASP A 175 15.00 21.26 -0.12
C ASP A 175 13.77 20.59 0.50
N VAL A 176 13.28 21.12 1.62
CA VAL A 176 12.04 20.65 2.26
C VAL A 176 10.83 20.82 1.33
N GLU A 177 10.83 21.84 0.47
CA GLU A 177 9.78 22.07 -0.52
C GLU A 177 9.72 20.96 -1.58
N ASP A 178 10.82 20.22 -1.82
CA ASP A 178 10.82 19.07 -2.73
C ASP A 178 9.84 17.99 -2.30
N LEU A 179 9.58 17.83 -0.99
CA LEU A 179 8.55 16.91 -0.49
C LEU A 179 7.15 17.27 -1.00
N VAL A 180 6.85 18.55 -1.12
CA VAL A 180 5.56 19.02 -1.65
C VAL A 180 5.51 18.79 -3.16
N ARG A 181 6.62 19.01 -3.87
CA ARG A 181 6.75 18.74 -5.31
C ARG A 181 6.61 17.23 -5.59
N ASP A 182 7.24 16.39 -4.77
CA ASP A 182 7.10 14.93 -4.88
C ASP A 182 5.67 14.47 -4.58
N LEU A 183 4.97 15.12 -3.64
CA LEU A 183 3.56 14.83 -3.35
C LEU A 183 2.65 15.10 -4.56
N VAL A 184 2.93 16.16 -5.33
CA VAL A 184 2.20 16.45 -6.57
C VAL A 184 2.49 15.39 -7.64
N ARG A 185 3.75 14.93 -7.75
CA ARG A 185 4.09 13.82 -8.66
C ARG A 185 3.39 12.52 -8.30
N GLU A 186 3.31 12.20 -7.00
CA GLU A 186 2.58 11.01 -6.50
C GLU A 186 1.06 11.13 -6.74
N ALA A 187 0.55 12.35 -6.87
CA ALA A 187 -0.82 12.65 -7.23
C ALA A 187 -1.08 12.70 -8.74
N ASP A 188 -0.16 12.21 -9.59
CA ASP A 188 -0.23 12.28 -11.06
C ASP A 188 -0.41 13.72 -11.59
N ASP A 189 0.29 14.69 -11.00
CA ASP A 189 0.24 16.13 -11.27
C ASP A 189 -1.13 16.79 -10.97
N ASP A 190 -1.99 16.12 -10.22
CA ASP A 190 -3.25 16.67 -9.70
C ASP A 190 -2.98 17.48 -8.42
N ILE A 191 -2.97 18.82 -8.57
CA ILE A 191 -2.68 19.75 -7.48
C ILE A 191 -3.77 19.70 -6.40
N GLU A 192 -5.05 19.54 -6.79
CA GLU A 192 -6.16 19.47 -5.84
C GLU A 192 -6.04 18.21 -4.98
N LEU A 193 -5.73 17.08 -5.60
CA LEU A 193 -5.51 15.82 -4.89
C LEU A 193 -4.27 15.90 -3.97
N ALA A 194 -3.18 16.52 -4.44
CA ALA A 194 -1.95 16.68 -3.67
C ALA A 194 -2.15 17.49 -2.38
N GLN A 195 -3.02 18.50 -2.39
CA GLN A 195 -3.33 19.30 -1.21
C GLN A 195 -3.96 18.49 -0.07
N TYR A 196 -4.54 17.31 -0.35
CA TYR A 196 -5.07 16.38 0.66
C TYR A 196 -4.06 15.30 1.06
N GLY A 197 -2.83 15.40 0.60
CA GLY A 197 -1.80 14.40 0.83
C GLY A 197 -1.24 14.36 2.24
N ILE A 198 -0.49 13.30 2.50
CA ILE A 198 0.26 13.08 3.74
C ILE A 198 1.76 13.12 3.44
N ILE A 199 2.50 14.00 4.09
CA ILE A 199 3.96 14.04 4.09
C ILE A 199 4.45 13.41 5.39
N TYR A 200 5.15 12.29 5.28
CA TYR A 200 5.75 11.59 6.40
C TYR A 200 7.27 11.81 6.41
N ILE A 201 7.80 12.33 7.52
CA ILE A 201 9.21 12.61 7.70
C ILE A 201 9.77 11.68 8.78
N ASP A 202 10.69 10.80 8.37
CA ASP A 202 11.37 9.87 9.27
C ASP A 202 12.64 10.48 9.86
N GLU A 203 13.13 9.90 10.97
CA GLU A 203 14.37 10.26 11.64
C GLU A 203 14.43 11.73 12.13
N ILE A 204 13.27 12.30 12.51
CA ILE A 204 13.19 13.71 12.95
C ILE A 204 14.02 13.97 14.22
N ASP A 205 14.24 12.97 15.06
CA ASP A 205 15.06 13.05 16.26
C ASP A 205 16.55 13.38 15.95
N LYS A 206 17.00 13.12 14.71
CA LYS A 206 18.38 13.38 14.27
C LYS A 206 18.67 14.85 13.98
N ILE A 207 17.62 15.67 13.76
CA ILE A 207 17.77 17.12 13.57
C ILE A 207 17.62 17.91 14.86
N ALA A 208 17.43 17.25 16.01
CA ALA A 208 17.53 17.90 17.31
C ALA A 208 18.99 18.33 17.57
N SER A 209 19.17 19.57 18.04
CA SER A 209 20.51 20.07 18.35
C SER A 209 21.04 19.43 19.62
N SER A 210 22.23 18.81 19.55
CA SER A 210 22.85 18.22 20.74
C SER A 210 23.43 19.32 21.64
N ARG A 211 23.08 19.32 22.91
CA ARG A 211 23.58 20.27 23.91
C ARG A 211 25.10 20.15 24.20
N ASN A 212 25.74 19.09 23.72
CA ASN A 212 27.16 18.80 24.02
C ASN A 212 28.13 19.28 22.93
N LEU A 213 27.67 19.94 21.86
CA LEU A 213 28.57 20.54 20.88
C LEU A 213 29.00 21.93 21.34
N ILE A 214 30.32 22.14 21.45
CA ILE A 214 30.92 23.47 21.68
C ILE A 214 30.77 24.28 20.38
N GLY A 215 29.70 25.02 20.25
CA GLY A 215 29.37 25.84 19.08
C GLY A 215 27.89 25.73 18.71
N ALA A 216 27.35 26.77 18.10
CA ALA A 216 25.97 26.72 17.57
C ALA A 216 25.89 25.75 16.40
N ASP A 217 25.08 24.69 16.55
CA ASP A 217 24.80 23.73 15.46
C ASP A 217 23.75 24.35 14.52
N VAL A 218 24.24 25.28 13.70
CA VAL A 218 23.39 26.09 12.80
C VAL A 218 22.69 25.21 11.75
N SER A 219 23.29 24.06 11.39
CA SER A 219 22.76 23.22 10.32
C SER A 219 21.50 22.45 10.70
N ARG A 220 21.40 21.95 11.94
CA ARG A 220 20.25 21.16 12.41
C ARG A 220 19.05 22.03 12.78
N THR A 221 19.29 23.17 13.44
CA THR A 221 18.24 24.16 13.72
C THR A 221 17.71 24.81 12.44
N GLY A 222 18.56 24.97 11.41
CA GLY A 222 18.16 25.46 10.09
C GLY A 222 17.12 24.56 9.41
N VAL A 223 17.28 23.23 9.50
CA VAL A 223 16.30 22.27 8.95
C VAL A 223 14.97 22.36 9.71
N GLN A 224 14.99 22.50 11.06
CA GLN A 224 13.76 22.70 11.83
C GLN A 224 13.00 23.95 11.36
N ARG A 225 13.69 25.06 11.12
CA ARG A 225 13.10 26.32 10.61
C ARG A 225 12.60 26.19 9.17
N ALA A 226 13.33 25.48 8.31
CA ALA A 226 12.89 25.22 6.95
C ALA A 226 11.59 24.41 6.90
N LEU A 227 11.42 23.46 7.84
CA LEU A 227 10.18 22.67 7.98
C LEU A 227 8.99 23.47 8.48
N LEU A 228 9.20 24.54 9.27
CA LEU A 228 8.10 25.35 9.81
C LEU A 228 7.23 25.94 8.71
N LYS A 229 7.83 26.44 7.62
CA LYS A 229 7.10 27.08 6.51
C LYS A 229 6.02 26.18 5.92
N PRO A 230 6.32 24.98 5.39
CA PRO A 230 5.31 24.11 4.80
C PRO A 230 4.38 23.47 5.84
N MET A 231 4.82 23.36 7.12
CA MET A 231 3.95 22.86 8.20
C MET A 231 2.87 23.86 8.60
N GLU A 232 3.09 25.13 8.38
CA GLU A 232 2.08 26.18 8.54
C GLU A 232 1.16 26.21 7.32
N GLU A 233 1.01 27.32 6.72
CA GLU A 233 0.28 27.51 5.48
C GLU A 233 1.16 28.35 4.55
N THR A 234 1.62 27.74 3.47
CA THR A 234 2.51 28.39 2.51
C THR A 234 2.16 27.92 1.11
N GLU A 235 2.28 28.82 0.16
CA GLU A 235 2.26 28.46 -1.24
C GLU A 235 3.66 28.03 -1.69
N VAL A 236 3.79 26.77 -2.11
CA VAL A 236 5.02 26.21 -2.66
C VAL A 236 4.95 26.24 -4.18
N ASP A 237 5.94 26.87 -4.81
CA ASP A 237 6.06 26.87 -6.27
C ASP A 237 6.53 25.49 -6.76
N LEU A 238 5.83 24.93 -7.75
CA LEU A 238 6.18 23.63 -8.33
C LEU A 238 7.43 23.69 -9.20
N LYS A 239 7.88 24.89 -9.55
CA LYS A 239 9.09 25.09 -10.34
C LYS A 239 10.32 24.93 -9.46
N VAL A 240 11.22 24.07 -9.89
CA VAL A 240 12.54 23.95 -9.25
C VAL A 240 13.41 25.12 -9.71
N PRO A 241 13.89 25.96 -8.79
CA PRO A 241 14.85 27.00 -9.13
C PRO A 241 16.08 26.36 -9.81
N HIS A 242 16.49 26.87 -11.00
CA HIS A 242 17.64 26.41 -11.76
C HIS A 242 17.50 25.14 -12.60
N ASP A 243 16.30 24.60 -12.81
CA ASP A 243 16.09 23.52 -13.78
C ASP A 243 15.94 24.08 -15.20
N PRO A 244 16.90 23.81 -16.12
CA PRO A 244 16.83 24.28 -17.50
C PRO A 244 15.60 23.79 -18.27
N ILE A 245 15.08 22.60 -17.92
CA ILE A 245 13.91 22.00 -18.59
C ILE A 245 12.64 22.77 -18.22
N SER A 246 12.47 23.12 -16.94
CA SER A 246 11.36 23.95 -16.47
C SER A 246 11.38 25.34 -17.09
N MET A 247 12.56 25.94 -17.30
CA MET A 247 12.71 27.23 -17.98
C MET A 247 12.29 27.18 -19.44
N ILE A 248 12.67 26.12 -20.16
CA ILE A 248 12.31 25.95 -21.58
C ILE A 248 10.78 25.75 -21.71
N GLN A 249 10.19 24.94 -20.86
CA GLN A 249 8.73 24.72 -20.84
C GLN A 249 7.96 26.03 -20.54
N GLU A 250 8.46 26.86 -19.62
CA GLU A 250 7.85 28.16 -19.32
C GLU A 250 7.90 29.11 -20.53
N ILE A 251 9.04 29.16 -21.22
CA ILE A 251 9.19 29.99 -22.42
C ILE A 251 8.23 29.51 -23.52
N GLU A 252 8.07 28.21 -23.70
CA GLU A 252 7.10 27.65 -24.68
C GLU A 252 5.65 27.94 -24.31
N GLN A 253 5.28 27.78 -23.05
CA GLN A 253 3.94 28.10 -22.56
C GLN A 253 3.63 29.61 -22.63
N PHE A 254 4.59 30.44 -22.23
CA PHE A 254 4.46 31.90 -22.36
C PHE A 254 4.27 32.33 -23.82
N ARG A 255 4.98 31.69 -24.77
CA ARG A 255 4.79 31.91 -26.20
C ARG A 255 3.41 31.49 -26.71
N LYS A 256 2.81 30.43 -26.12
CA LYS A 256 1.50 29.91 -26.53
C LYS A 256 0.32 30.66 -25.89
N THR A 257 0.45 31.07 -24.64
CA THR A 257 -0.69 31.57 -23.83
C THR A 257 -0.58 33.05 -23.45
N GLY A 258 0.60 33.66 -23.57
CA GLY A 258 0.83 35.05 -23.14
C GLY A 258 0.75 35.29 -21.62
N LYS A 259 0.54 34.23 -20.83
CA LYS A 259 0.44 34.28 -19.37
C LYS A 259 1.49 33.39 -18.73
N ARG A 260 2.12 33.87 -17.64
CA ARG A 260 2.96 33.04 -16.78
C ARG A 260 2.03 32.18 -15.91
N ASP A 261 2.05 30.87 -16.12
CA ASP A 261 1.31 29.93 -15.30
C ASP A 261 2.08 29.73 -13.99
N LYS A 262 1.63 30.39 -12.93
CA LYS A 262 2.13 30.14 -11.57
C LYS A 262 1.38 28.90 -11.05
N ARG A 263 2.00 27.72 -11.18
CA ARG A 263 1.51 26.53 -10.52
C ARG A 263 2.10 26.49 -9.10
N SER A 264 1.31 26.88 -8.10
CA SER A 264 1.65 26.77 -6.69
C SER A 264 0.70 25.80 -5.99
N VAL A 265 1.18 25.19 -4.91
CA VAL A 265 0.42 24.29 -4.05
C VAL A 265 0.30 24.95 -2.68
N ASN A 266 -0.92 25.10 -2.19
CA ASN A 266 -1.16 25.52 -0.83
C ASN A 266 -0.97 24.33 0.13
N THR A 267 -0.09 24.47 1.11
CA THR A 267 0.20 23.42 2.09
C THR A 267 -0.79 23.38 3.25
N GLY A 268 -1.76 24.31 3.32
CA GLY A 268 -2.71 24.48 4.45
C GLY A 268 -3.45 23.18 4.83
N THR A 269 -3.80 22.36 3.86
CA THR A 269 -4.53 21.09 4.06
C THR A 269 -3.63 19.85 4.06
N ILE A 270 -2.34 19.97 3.70
CA ILE A 270 -1.39 18.86 3.75
C ILE A 270 -1.09 18.47 5.19
N LEU A 271 -1.20 17.18 5.51
CA LEU A 271 -0.91 16.68 6.85
C LEU A 271 0.55 16.25 6.96
N PHE A 272 1.27 16.87 7.91
CA PHE A 272 2.64 16.50 8.23
C PHE A 272 2.68 15.54 9.40
N ILE A 273 3.34 14.40 9.21
CA ILE A 273 3.55 13.37 10.23
C ILE A 273 5.05 13.13 10.34
N MET A 274 5.59 13.34 11.52
CA MET A 274 7.01 13.20 11.80
C MET A 274 7.26 12.02 12.71
N SER A 275 8.34 11.28 12.49
CA SER A 275 8.68 10.13 13.30
C SER A 275 10.16 10.10 13.69
N GLY A 276 10.43 9.53 14.87
CA GLY A 276 11.79 9.32 15.36
C GLY A 276 11.86 8.22 16.40
N ALA A 277 13.07 7.76 16.67
CA ALA A 277 13.33 6.75 17.71
C ALA A 277 13.35 7.38 19.11
N PHE A 278 13.87 8.59 19.26
CA PHE A 278 13.92 9.36 20.51
C PHE A 278 14.56 8.61 21.69
N MET A 279 15.65 7.87 21.45
CA MET A 279 16.25 7.00 22.46
C MET A 279 16.70 7.74 23.73
N GLU A 280 17.15 8.99 23.59
CA GLU A 280 17.61 9.81 24.71
C GLU A 280 16.50 10.60 25.42
N LEU A 281 15.24 10.47 24.97
CA LEU A 281 14.10 11.19 25.54
C LEU A 281 13.64 10.58 26.88
N ALA A 282 13.69 9.25 27.03
CA ALA A 282 13.28 8.56 28.25
C ALA A 282 14.04 9.03 29.51
N PRO A 283 15.39 9.17 29.50
CA PRO A 283 16.14 9.73 30.63
C PRO A 283 15.73 11.18 30.98
N ILE A 284 15.38 12.00 30.01
CA ILE A 284 14.93 13.39 30.23
C ILE A 284 13.59 13.39 30.97
N ILE A 285 12.63 12.60 30.51
CA ILE A 285 11.32 12.46 31.15
C ILE A 285 11.47 11.90 32.57
N GLN A 286 12.30 10.87 32.74
CA GLN A 286 12.54 10.26 34.04
C GLN A 286 13.13 11.27 35.04
N LYS A 287 14.09 12.10 34.60
CA LYS A 287 14.66 13.17 35.41
C LYS A 287 13.61 14.21 35.84
N ARG A 288 12.68 14.55 34.92
CA ARG A 288 11.55 15.45 35.24
C ARG A 288 10.61 14.85 36.27
N LEU A 289 10.20 13.57 36.07
CA LEU A 289 9.31 12.85 36.97
C LEU A 289 9.94 12.65 38.36
N SER A 290 11.25 12.36 38.42
CA SER A 290 11.99 12.20 39.68
C SER A 290 12.07 13.52 40.44
N ARG A 291 12.24 14.67 39.77
CA ARG A 291 12.26 16.01 40.41
C ARG A 291 10.89 16.37 40.99
N GLN A 292 9.79 15.92 40.41
CA GLN A 292 8.44 16.10 40.92
C GLN A 292 8.12 15.19 42.10
N GLY A 293 8.87 14.08 42.25
CA GLY A 293 8.70 13.07 43.30
C GLY A 293 9.59 13.28 44.54
N ILE A 294 10.22 14.43 44.75
CA ILE A 294 10.99 14.73 45.97
C ILE A 294 10.03 14.88 47.15
N GLY A 295 9.60 13.74 47.68
CA GLY A 295 8.83 13.55 48.90
C GLY A 295 8.95 12.09 49.35
N PHE A 296 8.88 11.81 50.64
CA PHE A 296 8.99 10.49 51.23
C PHE A 296 8.13 9.46 50.50
N GLY A 297 8.75 8.62 49.62
CA GLY A 297 8.04 7.58 48.89
C GLY A 297 8.53 7.26 47.48
N ALA A 298 9.64 7.79 46.98
CA ALA A 298 10.17 7.52 45.67
C ALA A 298 10.52 6.01 45.52
N ARG A 299 9.71 5.28 44.74
CA ARG A 299 10.06 3.92 44.31
C ARG A 299 11.08 4.01 43.18
N ILE A 300 12.19 3.31 43.31
CA ILE A 300 13.16 3.08 42.24
C ILE A 300 12.48 2.15 41.23
N GLN A 301 12.04 2.68 40.10
CA GLN A 301 11.41 1.92 39.02
C GLN A 301 12.49 1.15 38.24
N LYS A 302 12.21 -0.11 37.92
CA LYS A 302 13.07 -1.00 37.14
C LYS A 302 13.07 -0.64 35.66
N ALA A 303 14.08 -1.08 34.93
CA ALA A 303 14.25 -0.78 33.48
C ALA A 303 13.09 -1.23 32.58
N GLU A 304 12.20 -2.10 33.04
CA GLU A 304 11.00 -2.57 32.32
C GLU A 304 9.93 -1.45 32.15
N ASP A 305 10.00 -0.37 32.96
CA ASP A 305 9.05 0.74 32.93
C ASP A 305 9.38 1.82 31.88
N GLN A 306 10.39 1.63 31.01
CA GLN A 306 10.83 2.69 30.08
C GLN A 306 9.77 3.07 29.03
N ILE A 307 8.85 2.17 28.70
CA ILE A 307 7.77 2.42 27.71
C ILE A 307 6.72 3.33 28.31
N ASP A 308 6.31 3.09 29.55
CA ASP A 308 5.36 3.94 30.26
C ASP A 308 5.89 5.37 30.47
N ILE A 309 7.23 5.50 30.53
CA ILE A 309 7.88 6.80 30.66
C ILE A 309 7.65 7.66 29.42
N LEU A 310 7.80 7.14 28.20
CA LEU A 310 7.61 7.87 26.95
C LEU A 310 6.16 8.35 26.77
N GLN A 311 5.18 7.65 27.32
CA GLN A 311 3.77 8.07 27.29
C GLN A 311 3.56 9.40 28.06
N ASN A 312 4.45 9.74 28.99
CA ASN A 312 4.42 10.98 29.75
C ASN A 312 5.16 12.15 29.08
N VAL A 313 5.47 12.05 27.79
CA VAL A 313 6.19 13.10 27.04
C VAL A 313 5.44 14.42 27.03
N ARG A 314 6.14 15.52 27.34
CA ARG A 314 5.64 16.89 27.29
C ARG A 314 6.45 17.74 26.33
N SER A 315 5.94 18.93 26.00
CA SER A 315 6.66 19.89 25.15
C SER A 315 8.01 20.28 25.74
N GLU A 316 8.07 20.42 27.06
CA GLU A 316 9.31 20.76 27.79
C GLU A 316 10.41 19.70 27.58
N ASP A 317 10.04 18.41 27.55
CA ASP A 317 10.99 17.31 27.35
C ASP A 317 11.57 17.33 25.93
N LEU A 318 10.73 17.66 24.91
CA LEU A 318 11.16 17.78 23.51
C LEU A 318 12.08 19.00 23.32
N ILE A 319 11.81 20.11 24.01
CA ILE A 319 12.67 21.30 24.03
C ILE A 319 13.99 20.95 24.77
N GLU A 320 13.91 20.21 25.88
CA GLU A 320 15.11 19.72 26.57
C GLU A 320 15.90 18.72 25.73
N PHE A 321 15.25 17.95 24.86
CA PHE A 321 15.87 17.04 23.90
C PHE A 321 16.65 17.79 22.80
N GLY A 322 16.26 19.02 22.44
CA GLY A 322 16.98 19.87 21.49
C GLY A 322 16.14 20.41 20.31
N PHE A 323 14.82 20.33 20.39
CA PHE A 323 13.93 20.98 19.43
C PHE A 323 13.66 22.44 19.81
N GLU A 324 13.47 23.29 18.80
CA GLU A 324 13.00 24.65 18.99
C GLU A 324 11.54 24.65 19.49
N SER A 325 11.20 25.58 20.40
CA SER A 325 9.86 25.67 21.00
C SER A 325 8.76 25.89 19.95
N GLU A 326 9.07 26.66 18.90
CA GLU A 326 8.17 26.94 17.79
C GLU A 326 7.86 25.66 16.99
N PHE A 327 8.88 24.87 16.69
CA PHE A 327 8.74 23.59 16.01
C PHE A 327 7.89 22.59 16.81
N VAL A 328 8.13 22.49 18.12
CA VAL A 328 7.32 21.64 19.01
C VAL A 328 5.87 22.11 19.07
N GLY A 329 5.64 23.42 19.03
CA GLY A 329 4.31 24.03 19.00
C GLY A 329 3.48 23.66 17.76
N ARG A 330 4.14 23.31 16.63
CA ARG A 330 3.48 22.86 15.40
C ARG A 330 3.20 21.36 15.34
N LEU A 331 3.59 20.62 16.39
CA LEU A 331 3.36 19.18 16.56
C LEU A 331 2.50 18.89 17.79
N PRO A 332 1.23 19.32 17.79
CA PRO A 332 0.36 19.22 18.97
C PRO A 332 -0.05 17.78 19.30
N VAL A 333 0.00 16.86 18.33
CA VAL A 333 -0.41 15.48 18.51
C VAL A 333 0.82 14.59 18.67
N ARG A 334 0.83 13.78 19.73
CA ARG A 334 1.92 12.83 19.99
C ARG A 334 1.37 11.43 20.07
N ALA A 335 1.93 10.53 19.26
CA ALA A 335 1.60 9.12 19.25
C ALA A 335 2.86 8.33 19.68
N VAL A 336 2.78 7.68 20.83
CA VAL A 336 3.90 6.88 21.36
C VAL A 336 3.68 5.43 21.01
N PHE A 337 4.72 4.81 20.45
CA PHE A 337 4.76 3.41 20.04
C PHE A 337 5.53 2.56 21.06
N GLU A 338 4.99 1.40 21.34
CA GLU A 338 5.52 0.44 22.27
C GLU A 338 6.54 -0.49 21.60
N HIS A 339 7.46 -1.04 22.40
CA HIS A 339 8.31 -2.13 21.95
C HIS A 339 7.48 -3.38 21.63
N LEU A 340 7.92 -4.13 20.64
CA LEU A 340 7.35 -5.42 20.29
C LEU A 340 8.03 -6.51 21.13
N THR A 341 7.23 -7.31 21.81
CA THR A 341 7.69 -8.52 22.51
C THR A 341 7.90 -9.67 21.54
N GLU A 342 8.51 -10.77 21.98
CA GLU A 342 8.63 -11.99 21.18
C GLU A 342 7.25 -12.52 20.75
N GLU A 343 6.26 -12.46 21.64
CA GLU A 343 4.89 -12.87 21.34
C GLU A 343 4.24 -11.97 20.28
N ASP A 344 4.44 -10.65 20.36
CA ASP A 344 3.99 -9.72 19.34
C ASP A 344 4.62 -10.01 17.97
N LEU A 345 5.92 -10.31 17.93
CA LEU A 345 6.66 -10.68 16.73
C LEU A 345 6.15 -12.01 16.13
N TYR A 346 5.84 -12.99 16.97
CA TYR A 346 5.19 -14.21 16.52
C TYR A 346 3.79 -13.94 15.95
N CYS A 347 2.98 -13.13 16.63
CA CYS A 347 1.67 -12.73 16.12
C CYS A 347 1.77 -12.00 14.76
N ILE A 348 2.82 -11.20 14.55
CA ILE A 348 3.09 -10.57 13.27
C ILE A 348 3.37 -11.62 12.19
N LEU A 349 4.21 -12.61 12.43
CA LEU A 349 4.49 -13.68 11.45
C LEU A 349 3.27 -14.54 11.16
N LYS A 350 2.43 -14.79 12.16
CA LYS A 350 1.21 -15.59 12.03
C LYS A 350 0.08 -14.84 11.32
N ASN A 351 0.14 -13.50 11.26
CA ASN A 351 -0.89 -12.71 10.60
C ASN A 351 -0.97 -13.05 9.10
N PRO A 352 -2.13 -13.49 8.59
CA PRO A 352 -2.28 -13.88 7.18
C PRO A 352 -2.13 -12.73 6.18
N ASN A 353 -2.13 -11.48 6.64
CA ASN A 353 -1.85 -10.30 5.82
C ASN A 353 -0.38 -9.87 5.89
N ASN A 354 0.48 -10.65 6.54
CA ASN A 354 1.88 -10.30 6.73
C ASN A 354 2.66 -10.35 5.40
N PRO A 355 3.24 -9.22 4.97
CA PRO A 355 3.99 -9.15 3.72
C PRO A 355 5.27 -9.99 3.72
N ILE A 356 5.87 -10.29 4.89
CA ILE A 356 7.11 -11.07 4.99
C ILE A 356 6.85 -12.52 4.57
N ILE A 357 5.83 -13.16 5.16
CA ILE A 357 5.49 -14.55 4.85
C ILE A 357 4.90 -14.68 3.45
N ILE A 358 4.03 -13.73 3.04
CA ILE A 358 3.48 -13.70 1.68
C ILE A 358 4.61 -13.51 0.65
N GLY A 359 5.56 -12.60 0.92
CA GLY A 359 6.72 -12.38 0.06
C GLY A 359 7.54 -13.66 -0.14
N LYS A 360 7.84 -14.38 0.95
CA LYS A 360 8.56 -15.65 0.85
C LYS A 360 7.81 -16.74 0.11
N LYS A 361 6.49 -16.82 0.28
CA LYS A 361 5.66 -17.71 -0.53
C LYS A 361 5.73 -17.37 -2.02
N LEU A 362 5.78 -16.08 -2.36
CA LEU A 362 5.93 -15.62 -3.75
C LEU A 362 7.32 -15.94 -4.31
N ASP A 363 8.38 -15.77 -3.51
CA ASP A 363 9.75 -16.08 -3.91
C ASP A 363 9.88 -17.57 -4.31
N PHE A 364 9.35 -18.48 -3.49
CA PHE A 364 9.33 -19.92 -3.81
C PHE A 364 8.37 -20.26 -4.96
N ALA A 365 7.22 -19.60 -5.03
CA ALA A 365 6.26 -19.81 -6.12
C ALA A 365 6.82 -19.43 -7.50
N ALA A 366 7.78 -18.48 -7.56
CA ALA A 366 8.49 -18.15 -8.80
C ALA A 366 9.28 -19.34 -9.40
N TYR A 367 9.55 -20.36 -8.58
CA TYR A 367 10.19 -21.62 -8.99
C TYR A 367 9.22 -22.82 -8.95
N ASP A 368 7.91 -22.58 -8.96
CA ASP A 368 6.86 -23.61 -8.83
C ASP A 368 6.97 -24.42 -7.52
N ILE A 369 7.49 -23.84 -6.45
CA ILE A 369 7.62 -24.46 -5.14
C ILE A 369 6.56 -23.87 -4.21
N GLU A 370 5.68 -24.70 -3.68
CA GLU A 370 4.78 -24.33 -2.59
C GLU A 370 5.47 -24.52 -1.24
N ILE A 371 5.53 -23.46 -0.43
CA ILE A 371 6.05 -23.49 0.95
C ILE A 371 4.92 -23.38 1.97
N LYS A 372 4.98 -24.19 3.04
CA LYS A 372 4.10 -24.12 4.20
C LYS A 372 4.93 -24.07 5.46
N PHE A 373 4.54 -23.21 6.40
CA PHE A 373 5.28 -22.92 7.63
C PHE A 373 4.66 -23.63 8.83
N GLU A 374 5.51 -24.25 9.66
CA GLU A 374 5.13 -24.79 10.96
C GLU A 374 5.05 -23.66 12.00
N ASP A 375 4.04 -23.68 12.87
CA ASP A 375 3.87 -22.69 13.95
C ASP A 375 5.12 -22.61 14.87
N ARG A 376 5.73 -23.74 15.19
CA ARG A 376 6.96 -23.80 16.01
C ARG A 376 8.13 -23.09 15.32
N LEU A 377 8.26 -23.23 14.00
CA LEU A 377 9.28 -22.49 13.26
C LEU A 377 9.05 -20.98 13.36
N LEU A 378 7.80 -20.52 13.19
CA LEU A 378 7.46 -19.10 13.31
C LEU A 378 7.76 -18.54 14.71
N GLN A 379 7.52 -19.32 15.76
CA GLN A 379 7.89 -18.97 17.14
C GLN A 379 9.41 -18.83 17.29
N THR A 380 10.18 -19.80 16.79
CA THR A 380 11.66 -19.76 16.86
C THR A 380 12.22 -18.55 16.10
N LEU A 381 11.66 -18.24 14.90
CA LEU A 381 12.06 -17.06 14.12
C LEU A 381 11.73 -15.75 14.86
N ALA A 382 10.60 -15.69 15.53
CA ALA A 382 10.23 -14.55 16.38
C ALA A 382 11.20 -14.37 17.56
N GLY A 383 11.61 -15.46 18.21
CA GLY A 383 12.63 -15.44 19.27
C GLY A 383 13.99 -14.94 18.76
N HIS A 384 14.43 -15.39 17.58
CA HIS A 384 15.66 -14.89 16.95
C HIS A 384 15.58 -13.39 16.66
N ALA A 385 14.45 -12.92 16.10
CA ALA A 385 14.24 -11.51 15.82
C ALA A 385 14.15 -10.65 17.09
N ALA A 386 13.56 -11.17 18.17
CA ALA A 386 13.51 -10.50 19.46
C ALA A 386 14.92 -10.31 20.05
N ALA A 387 15.78 -11.30 19.91
CA ALA A 387 17.17 -11.22 20.39
C ALA A 387 18.00 -10.14 19.67
N GLU A 388 17.66 -9.82 18.40
CA GLU A 388 18.31 -8.74 17.64
C GLU A 388 17.87 -7.32 18.08
N ASN A 389 16.81 -7.17 18.88
CA ASN A 389 16.26 -5.89 19.36
C ASN A 389 15.97 -4.86 18.27
N THR A 390 15.70 -5.31 17.03
CA THR A 390 15.42 -4.44 15.88
C THR A 390 13.92 -4.38 15.51
N GLY A 391 13.07 -4.94 16.38
CA GLY A 391 11.62 -5.03 16.19
C GLY A 391 11.27 -5.89 14.97
N ALA A 392 10.19 -5.55 14.27
CA ALA A 392 9.74 -6.31 13.09
C ALA A 392 10.75 -6.32 11.92
N ARG A 393 11.76 -5.44 11.91
CA ARG A 393 12.85 -5.52 10.92
C ARG A 393 13.70 -6.77 11.12
N GLY A 394 13.89 -7.21 12.36
CA GLY A 394 14.58 -8.45 12.69
C GLY A 394 13.88 -9.69 12.13
N LEU A 395 12.54 -9.66 11.98
CA LEU A 395 11.81 -10.77 11.36
C LEU A 395 12.22 -11.00 9.92
N VAL A 396 12.43 -9.93 9.14
CA VAL A 396 12.90 -10.05 7.75
C VAL A 396 14.25 -10.74 7.71
N SER A 397 15.20 -10.26 8.53
CA SER A 397 16.55 -10.86 8.64
C SER A 397 16.51 -12.33 9.07
N ALA A 398 15.69 -12.66 10.08
CA ALA A 398 15.57 -14.02 10.60
C ALA A 398 15.00 -14.98 9.57
N VAL A 399 13.93 -14.56 8.86
CA VAL A 399 13.28 -15.37 7.81
C VAL A 399 14.21 -15.54 6.61
N GLU A 400 14.87 -14.45 6.14
CA GLU A 400 15.85 -14.52 5.05
C GLU A 400 16.98 -15.50 5.38
N LYS A 401 17.60 -15.34 6.53
CA LYS A 401 18.72 -16.20 6.97
C LYS A 401 18.33 -17.67 7.07
N ALA A 402 17.11 -17.95 7.51
CA ALA A 402 16.59 -19.32 7.63
C ALA A 402 16.35 -19.99 6.29
N LEU A 403 15.89 -19.25 5.29
CA LEU A 403 15.40 -19.80 4.03
C LEU A 403 16.39 -19.69 2.87
N LEU A 404 17.42 -18.85 2.95
CA LEU A 404 18.37 -18.56 1.87
C LEU A 404 19.01 -19.82 1.24
N GLU A 405 19.43 -20.78 2.06
CA GLU A 405 20.01 -22.03 1.57
C GLU A 405 19.00 -22.89 0.80
N TYR A 406 17.74 -22.87 1.23
CA TYR A 406 16.65 -23.61 0.61
C TYR A 406 16.24 -22.94 -0.71
N GLU A 407 16.12 -21.62 -0.77
CA GLU A 407 15.88 -20.88 -1.99
C GLU A 407 16.94 -21.17 -3.07
N ARG A 408 18.19 -21.35 -2.66
CA ARG A 408 19.29 -21.66 -3.57
C ARG A 408 19.27 -23.10 -4.09
N LYS A 409 18.92 -24.08 -3.24
CA LYS A 409 19.10 -25.52 -3.54
C LYS A 409 17.84 -26.20 -4.08
N LEU A 410 16.66 -25.87 -3.55
CA LEU A 410 15.42 -26.57 -3.89
C LEU A 410 14.98 -26.43 -5.34
N PRO A 411 15.14 -25.30 -6.04
CA PRO A 411 14.79 -25.18 -7.45
C PRO A 411 15.51 -26.20 -8.32
N SER A 412 16.82 -26.40 -8.09
CA SER A 412 17.65 -27.36 -8.83
C SER A 412 17.31 -28.82 -8.49
N ALA A 413 16.70 -29.08 -7.34
CA ALA A 413 16.31 -30.43 -6.90
C ALA A 413 14.93 -30.86 -7.44
N GLY A 414 14.19 -29.99 -8.14
CA GLY A 414 12.88 -30.28 -8.71
C GLY A 414 11.79 -30.55 -7.67
N ILE A 415 11.94 -30.00 -6.47
CA ILE A 415 10.98 -30.12 -5.37
C ILE A 415 9.86 -29.12 -5.59
N LYS A 416 8.60 -29.57 -5.45
CA LYS A 416 7.42 -28.71 -5.61
C LYS A 416 6.69 -28.40 -4.30
N LYS A 417 6.88 -29.22 -3.26
CA LYS A 417 6.24 -29.04 -1.95
C LYS A 417 7.31 -28.93 -0.88
N PHE A 418 7.36 -27.80 -0.18
CA PHE A 418 8.34 -27.54 0.89
C PHE A 418 7.64 -27.31 2.24
N PRO A 419 7.60 -28.32 3.14
CA PRO A 419 7.18 -28.13 4.51
C PRO A 419 8.34 -27.52 5.32
N ALA A 420 8.26 -26.23 5.65
CA ALA A 420 9.24 -25.54 6.46
C ALA A 420 8.94 -25.76 7.95
N THR A 421 9.73 -26.60 8.60
CA THR A 421 9.62 -26.97 10.01
C THR A 421 10.80 -26.44 10.83
N SER A 422 10.76 -26.55 12.16
CA SER A 422 11.86 -26.14 13.06
C SER A 422 13.19 -26.80 12.72
N SER A 423 13.17 -27.99 12.12
CA SER A 423 14.38 -28.71 11.68
C SER A 423 15.22 -27.95 10.65
N ILE A 424 14.62 -27.01 9.90
CA ILE A 424 15.38 -26.20 8.92
C ILE A 424 16.42 -25.27 9.62
N LEU A 425 16.18 -24.91 10.87
CA LEU A 425 17.09 -24.11 11.69
C LEU A 425 18.08 -24.97 12.48
N GLU A 426 17.61 -26.10 13.01
CA GLU A 426 18.40 -26.99 13.87
C GLU A 426 19.44 -27.78 13.06
N GLU A 427 19.01 -28.35 11.93
CA GLU A 427 19.85 -29.24 11.09
C GLU A 427 19.65 -28.94 9.59
N PRO A 428 20.12 -27.79 9.06
CA PRO A 428 19.85 -27.36 7.68
C PRO A 428 20.27 -28.37 6.62
N GLN A 429 21.45 -29.00 6.77
CA GLN A 429 21.99 -29.95 5.80
C GLN A 429 21.18 -31.25 5.78
N ALA A 430 20.82 -31.78 6.95
CA ALA A 430 20.01 -33.00 7.07
C ALA A 430 18.60 -32.76 6.50
N SER A 431 18.01 -31.60 6.77
CA SER A 431 16.70 -31.20 6.22
C SER A 431 16.71 -31.13 4.69
N ILE A 432 17.74 -30.54 4.07
CA ILE A 432 17.87 -30.48 2.62
C ILE A 432 18.02 -31.90 2.04
N MET A 433 18.85 -32.76 2.66
CA MET A 433 19.00 -34.15 2.24
C MET A 433 17.67 -34.92 2.32
N ALA A 434 16.93 -34.75 3.42
CA ALA A 434 15.63 -35.40 3.61
C ALA A 434 14.59 -34.97 2.57
N LEU A 435 14.59 -33.69 2.19
CA LEU A 435 13.70 -33.14 1.14
C LEU A 435 14.06 -33.66 -0.25
N THR A 436 15.35 -33.90 -0.54
CA THR A 436 15.82 -34.35 -1.83
C THR A 436 15.82 -35.89 -1.98
N ASP A 437 15.72 -36.63 -0.87
CA ASP A 437 15.68 -38.09 -0.87
C ASP A 437 14.35 -38.64 -1.44
N SER A 438 14.45 -39.38 -2.51
CA SER A 438 13.31 -40.04 -3.16
C SER A 438 12.56 -40.99 -2.24
N GLY A 439 13.25 -41.61 -1.25
CA GLY A 439 12.64 -42.56 -0.30
C GLY A 439 11.76 -41.86 0.75
N GLN A 440 11.93 -40.57 0.97
CA GLN A 440 11.20 -39.81 1.99
C GLN A 440 10.09 -38.91 1.41
N LYS A 441 9.91 -38.89 0.08
CA LYS A 441 8.90 -38.04 -0.61
C LYS A 441 7.50 -38.19 -0.02
N HIS A 442 7.07 -39.40 0.34
CA HIS A 442 5.74 -39.65 0.90
C HIS A 442 5.58 -38.92 2.25
N LYS A 443 6.57 -39.01 3.14
CA LYS A 443 6.55 -38.32 4.45
C LYS A 443 6.54 -36.80 4.29
N THR A 444 7.32 -36.30 3.34
CA THR A 444 7.37 -34.86 3.02
C THR A 444 6.02 -34.34 2.54
N VAL A 445 5.34 -35.10 1.67
CA VAL A 445 4.01 -34.72 1.19
C VAL A 445 2.96 -34.80 2.30
N GLU A 446 2.97 -35.84 3.13
CA GLU A 446 2.06 -35.98 4.27
C GLU A 446 2.24 -34.83 5.29
N LEU A 447 3.49 -34.48 5.59
CA LEU A 447 3.80 -33.36 6.46
C LEU A 447 3.32 -32.02 5.86
N PHE A 448 3.56 -31.82 4.57
CA PHE A 448 3.09 -30.63 3.85
C PHE A 448 1.56 -30.51 3.88
N ASP A 449 0.84 -31.60 3.61
CA ASP A 449 -0.61 -31.61 3.60
C ASP A 449 -1.18 -31.35 5.00
N ARG A 450 -0.50 -31.83 6.07
CA ARG A 450 -0.85 -31.52 7.46
C ARG A 450 -0.65 -30.04 7.79
N LEU A 451 0.47 -29.43 7.37
CA LEU A 451 0.72 -28.00 7.59
C LEU A 451 -0.28 -27.16 6.78
N MET A 452 -0.62 -27.57 5.56
CA MET A 452 -1.63 -26.94 4.73
C MET A 452 -3.00 -26.94 5.43
N GLN A 453 -3.38 -28.05 6.05
CA GLN A 453 -4.64 -28.13 6.79
C GLN A 453 -4.62 -27.27 8.05
N GLN A 454 -3.49 -27.21 8.78
CA GLN A 454 -3.33 -26.31 9.93
C GLN A 454 -3.45 -24.84 9.52
N GLU A 455 -2.80 -24.45 8.41
CA GLU A 455 -2.92 -23.11 7.86
C GLU A 455 -4.38 -22.78 7.51
N LYS A 456 -5.09 -23.72 6.86
CA LYS A 456 -6.52 -23.56 6.53
C LYS A 456 -7.39 -23.30 7.75
N GLU A 457 -7.18 -24.05 8.83
CA GLU A 457 -7.95 -23.85 10.08
C GLU A 457 -7.60 -22.51 10.76
N ASN A 458 -6.33 -22.10 10.80
CA ASN A 458 -5.93 -20.79 11.31
C ASN A 458 -6.61 -19.65 10.53
N ILE A 459 -6.71 -19.76 9.22
CA ILE A 459 -7.39 -18.77 8.38
C ILE A 459 -8.89 -18.75 8.64
N LYS A 460 -9.53 -19.90 8.83
CA LYS A 460 -10.96 -19.96 9.20
C LYS A 460 -11.23 -19.27 10.54
N GLU A 461 -10.37 -19.48 11.51
CA GLU A 461 -10.46 -18.82 12.82
C GLU A 461 -10.30 -17.30 12.69
N TYR A 462 -9.29 -16.85 11.95
CA TYR A 462 -9.09 -15.44 11.64
C TYR A 462 -10.33 -14.80 10.99
N LEU A 463 -10.91 -15.48 9.97
CA LEU A 463 -12.10 -14.99 9.27
C LEU A 463 -13.33 -14.93 10.18
N LYS A 464 -13.50 -15.91 11.08
CA LYS A 464 -14.61 -15.90 12.08
C LYS A 464 -14.48 -14.74 13.04
N ASN A 465 -13.27 -14.48 13.55
CA ASN A 465 -13.02 -13.41 14.52
C ASN A 465 -13.19 -12.01 13.89
N ASN A 466 -12.89 -11.86 12.60
CA ASN A 466 -12.97 -10.58 11.87
C ASN A 466 -14.22 -10.48 10.97
N LYS A 467 -15.17 -11.41 11.08
CA LYS A 467 -16.33 -11.52 10.19
C LYS A 467 -17.12 -10.21 10.01
N PRO A 468 -17.51 -9.46 11.07
CA PRO A 468 -18.28 -8.22 10.91
C PRO A 468 -17.56 -7.20 10.03
N ASN A 469 -16.31 -6.92 10.36
CA ASN A 469 -15.49 -5.92 9.66
C ASN A 469 -15.23 -6.30 8.19
N LEU A 470 -14.97 -7.59 7.92
CA LEU A 470 -14.73 -8.08 6.57
C LEU A 470 -16.00 -8.06 5.72
N THR A 471 -17.14 -8.42 6.31
CA THR A 471 -18.45 -8.38 5.62
C THR A 471 -18.80 -6.95 5.19
N GLU A 472 -18.65 -5.98 6.07
CA GLU A 472 -18.90 -4.57 5.77
C GLU A 472 -17.92 -4.03 4.71
N LYS A 473 -16.63 -4.24 4.93
CA LYS A 473 -15.56 -3.74 4.05
C LYS A 473 -15.69 -4.22 2.60
N TYR A 474 -16.02 -5.49 2.41
CA TYR A 474 -16.07 -6.09 1.07
C TYR A 474 -17.50 -6.24 0.51
N SER A 475 -18.50 -5.82 1.26
CA SER A 475 -19.93 -5.98 0.90
C SER A 475 -20.24 -7.41 0.45
N LEU A 476 -19.69 -8.38 1.18
CA LEU A 476 -19.86 -9.81 0.94
C LEU A 476 -20.19 -10.52 2.26
N THR A 477 -21.38 -11.09 2.38
CA THR A 477 -21.76 -11.86 3.56
C THR A 477 -20.91 -13.13 3.67
N LEU A 478 -20.13 -13.25 4.74
CA LEU A 478 -19.31 -14.42 5.01
C LEU A 478 -20.14 -15.51 5.70
N THR A 479 -20.78 -16.37 4.91
CA THR A 479 -21.41 -17.61 5.38
C THR A 479 -20.35 -18.62 5.82
N PRO A 480 -20.69 -19.67 6.60
CA PRO A 480 -19.74 -20.74 6.90
C PRO A 480 -19.11 -21.38 5.64
N SER A 481 -19.91 -21.59 4.58
CA SER A 481 -19.44 -22.10 3.29
C SER A 481 -18.43 -21.13 2.66
N ARG A 482 -18.70 -19.82 2.65
CA ARG A 482 -17.77 -18.81 2.11
C ARG A 482 -16.49 -18.67 2.91
N ILE A 483 -16.54 -18.84 4.22
CA ILE A 483 -15.34 -18.90 5.07
C ILE A 483 -14.45 -20.06 4.61
N ASP A 484 -15.05 -21.24 4.35
CA ASP A 484 -14.31 -22.39 3.85
C ASP A 484 -13.72 -22.15 2.45
N LEU A 485 -14.47 -21.50 1.56
CA LEU A 485 -14.01 -21.12 0.22
C LEU A 485 -12.86 -20.11 0.26
N VAL A 486 -12.99 -19.07 1.11
CA VAL A 486 -11.91 -18.08 1.30
C VAL A 486 -10.64 -18.75 1.83
N ALA A 487 -10.77 -19.62 2.85
CA ALA A 487 -9.64 -20.33 3.43
C ALA A 487 -8.99 -21.28 2.40
N MET A 488 -9.77 -22.00 1.61
CA MET A 488 -9.28 -22.87 0.55
C MET A 488 -8.56 -22.06 -0.55
N CYS A 489 -9.15 -20.96 -0.97
CA CYS A 489 -8.57 -20.08 -1.98
C CYS A 489 -7.27 -19.43 -1.51
N TYR A 490 -7.20 -18.99 -0.23
CA TYR A 490 -5.98 -18.45 0.37
C TYR A 490 -4.84 -19.46 0.38
N VAL A 491 -5.12 -20.70 0.80
CA VAL A 491 -4.09 -21.74 0.92
C VAL A 491 -3.55 -22.17 -0.45
N LYS A 492 -4.40 -22.16 -1.50
CA LYS A 492 -4.00 -22.50 -2.88
C LYS A 492 -3.32 -21.35 -3.63
N ASN A 493 -3.61 -20.08 -3.26
CA ASN A 493 -3.06 -18.92 -3.95
C ASN A 493 -2.18 -18.11 -3.00
N THR A 494 -1.08 -17.57 -3.51
CA THR A 494 -0.18 -16.72 -2.74
C THR A 494 -0.69 -15.27 -2.76
N MET A 495 -1.74 -14.98 -1.98
CA MET A 495 -2.40 -13.68 -1.90
C MET A 495 -2.75 -13.36 -0.46
N ASP A 496 -2.83 -12.07 -0.10
CA ASP A 496 -3.42 -11.66 1.17
C ASP A 496 -4.93 -11.93 1.21
N ILE A 497 -5.49 -12.02 2.42
CA ILE A 497 -6.92 -12.32 2.61
C ILE A 497 -7.82 -11.28 1.93
N GLY A 498 -7.42 -10.01 1.94
CA GLY A 498 -8.21 -8.96 1.31
C GLY A 498 -8.39 -9.17 -0.18
N ASN A 499 -7.32 -9.54 -0.88
CA ASN A 499 -7.36 -9.84 -2.31
C ASN A 499 -8.12 -11.14 -2.61
N VAL A 500 -8.01 -12.15 -1.74
CA VAL A 500 -8.81 -13.38 -1.86
C VAL A 500 -10.31 -13.08 -1.76
N ILE A 501 -10.72 -12.28 -0.76
CA ILE A 501 -12.14 -11.90 -0.60
C ILE A 501 -12.63 -11.07 -1.79
N LYS A 502 -11.82 -10.12 -2.30
CA LYS A 502 -12.16 -9.35 -3.51
C LYS A 502 -12.36 -10.26 -4.72
N LYS A 503 -11.50 -11.26 -4.90
CA LYS A 503 -11.61 -12.24 -5.98
C LYS A 503 -12.91 -13.05 -5.87
N ILE A 504 -13.25 -13.54 -4.68
CA ILE A 504 -14.52 -14.26 -4.43
C ILE A 504 -15.72 -13.35 -4.63
N LYS A 505 -15.63 -12.07 -4.21
CA LYS A 505 -16.67 -11.07 -4.47
C LYS A 505 -16.87 -10.81 -5.96
N SER A 506 -15.80 -10.74 -6.74
CA SER A 506 -15.89 -10.60 -8.19
C SER A 506 -16.63 -11.78 -8.82
N TYR A 507 -16.32 -13.02 -8.41
CA TYR A 507 -17.06 -14.20 -8.86
C TYR A 507 -18.54 -14.14 -8.46
N TYR A 508 -18.84 -13.76 -7.22
CA TYR A 508 -20.21 -13.57 -6.75
C TYR A 508 -20.99 -12.57 -7.62
N ASP A 509 -20.37 -11.43 -7.94
CA ASP A 509 -21.00 -10.39 -8.76
C ASP A 509 -21.17 -10.84 -10.23
N GLU A 510 -20.25 -11.64 -10.77
CA GLU A 510 -20.38 -12.23 -12.09
C GLU A 510 -21.53 -13.25 -12.15
N ILE A 511 -21.64 -14.11 -11.13
CA ILE A 511 -22.73 -15.09 -11.03
C ILE A 511 -24.07 -14.38 -10.92
N LYS A 512 -24.16 -13.31 -10.14
CA LYS A 512 -25.39 -12.51 -10.07
C LYS A 512 -25.79 -11.87 -11.40
N LYS A 513 -24.85 -11.59 -12.29
CA LYS A 513 -25.16 -11.13 -13.64
C LYS A 513 -25.79 -12.22 -14.51
N ILE A 514 -25.51 -13.51 -14.22
CA ILE A 514 -26.13 -14.62 -14.93
C ILE A 514 -27.64 -14.59 -14.79
N GLU A 515 -28.17 -14.25 -13.60
CA GLU A 515 -29.62 -14.09 -13.37
C GLU A 515 -30.23 -13.04 -14.32
N LEU A 516 -29.52 -11.93 -14.53
CA LEU A 516 -29.96 -10.86 -15.42
C LEU A 516 -29.90 -11.25 -16.90
N TYR A 517 -28.86 -11.98 -17.30
CA TYR A 517 -28.73 -12.46 -18.69
C TYR A 517 -29.81 -13.49 -19.02
N PHE A 518 -30.04 -14.43 -18.11
CA PHE A 518 -31.07 -15.45 -18.28
C PHE A 518 -32.48 -14.81 -18.40
N PHE A 519 -32.78 -13.79 -17.57
CA PHE A 519 -34.01 -13.03 -17.70
C PHE A 519 -34.13 -12.32 -19.05
N LYS A 520 -33.05 -11.70 -19.50
CA LYS A 520 -33.03 -10.97 -20.78
C LYS A 520 -33.27 -11.88 -21.98
N ASP A 521 -32.71 -13.10 -21.96
CA ASP A 521 -32.73 -14.02 -23.08
C ASP A 521 -34.03 -14.85 -23.11
N HIS A 522 -34.64 -15.16 -21.95
CA HIS A 522 -35.79 -16.06 -21.86
C HIS A 522 -37.04 -15.47 -21.22
N ASP A 523 -37.00 -14.22 -20.73
CA ASP A 523 -38.09 -13.60 -19.96
C ASP A 523 -38.54 -14.44 -18.75
N ILE A 524 -37.59 -15.18 -18.14
CA ILE A 524 -37.79 -16.01 -16.94
C ILE A 524 -36.85 -15.52 -15.86
N ASN A 525 -37.41 -15.23 -14.68
CA ASN A 525 -36.63 -14.78 -13.54
C ASN A 525 -36.12 -15.98 -12.74
N ILE A 526 -34.82 -16.24 -12.82
CA ILE A 526 -34.14 -17.21 -11.96
C ILE A 526 -33.46 -16.47 -10.80
N VAL A 527 -33.48 -17.08 -9.63
CA VAL A 527 -32.78 -16.59 -8.45
C VAL A 527 -31.88 -17.72 -7.96
N LEU A 528 -30.58 -17.53 -8.10
CA LEU A 528 -29.59 -18.45 -7.55
C LEU A 528 -29.51 -18.26 -6.05
N GLU A 529 -29.78 -19.31 -5.28
CA GLU A 529 -29.65 -19.28 -3.82
C GLU A 529 -28.17 -19.25 -3.40
N GLU A 530 -27.90 -18.86 -2.17
CA GLU A 530 -26.53 -18.67 -1.68
C GLU A 530 -25.69 -19.94 -1.73
N ASP A 531 -26.30 -21.11 -1.52
CA ASP A 531 -25.68 -22.43 -1.62
C ASP A 531 -25.32 -22.81 -3.06
N ALA A 532 -26.16 -22.43 -4.03
CA ALA A 532 -25.90 -22.60 -5.45
C ALA A 532 -24.75 -21.68 -5.91
N ILE A 533 -24.75 -20.43 -5.48
CA ILE A 533 -23.68 -19.47 -5.78
C ILE A 533 -22.36 -19.96 -5.20
N ASP A 534 -22.35 -20.39 -3.93
CA ASP A 534 -21.15 -20.89 -3.26
C ASP A 534 -20.57 -22.11 -3.99
N PHE A 535 -21.44 -23.03 -4.47
CA PHE A 535 -21.04 -24.18 -5.28
C PHE A 535 -20.42 -23.77 -6.62
N ILE A 536 -21.01 -22.80 -7.32
CA ILE A 536 -20.47 -22.29 -8.58
C ILE A 536 -19.10 -21.63 -8.33
N ILE A 537 -18.94 -20.84 -7.26
CA ILE A 537 -17.65 -20.24 -6.89
C ILE A 537 -16.60 -21.34 -6.61
N GLU A 538 -16.98 -22.42 -5.94
CA GLU A 538 -16.11 -23.57 -5.69
C GLU A 538 -15.57 -24.14 -7.00
N GLN A 539 -16.43 -24.34 -8.01
CA GLN A 539 -16.03 -24.81 -9.33
C GLN A 539 -15.13 -23.83 -10.08
N LEU A 540 -15.40 -22.51 -9.98
CA LEU A 540 -14.55 -21.48 -10.58
C LEU A 540 -13.15 -21.44 -9.97
N VAL A 541 -13.04 -21.66 -8.66
CA VAL A 541 -11.76 -21.68 -7.93
C VAL A 541 -10.98 -22.98 -8.21
N GLU A 542 -11.67 -24.11 -8.39
CA GLU A 542 -11.02 -25.41 -8.60
C GLU A 542 -10.61 -25.66 -10.04
N SER A 543 -11.46 -25.29 -11.00
CA SER A 543 -11.33 -25.72 -12.40
C SER A 543 -10.85 -24.62 -13.34
N PHE A 544 -10.66 -23.38 -12.89
CA PHE A 544 -10.34 -22.21 -13.72
C PHE A 544 -11.29 -22.02 -14.92
N VAL A 545 -12.56 -22.41 -14.76
CA VAL A 545 -13.58 -22.29 -15.80
C VAL A 545 -14.03 -20.83 -15.90
N GLU A 546 -14.23 -20.34 -17.10
CA GLU A 546 -14.77 -18.99 -17.31
C GLU A 546 -16.27 -18.94 -16.96
N SER A 547 -16.72 -17.82 -16.39
CA SER A 547 -18.13 -17.58 -16.03
C SER A 547 -19.11 -17.73 -17.20
N LYS A 548 -18.64 -17.53 -18.43
CA LYS A 548 -19.40 -17.74 -19.65
C LYS A 548 -19.81 -19.21 -19.86
N ILE A 549 -18.90 -20.13 -19.60
CA ILE A 549 -19.18 -21.60 -19.73
C ILE A 549 -20.24 -22.02 -18.71
N ILE A 550 -20.21 -21.41 -17.52
CA ILE A 550 -21.21 -21.67 -16.48
C ILE A 550 -22.59 -21.16 -16.91
N TYR A 551 -22.65 -19.96 -17.51
CA TYR A 551 -23.89 -19.43 -18.08
C TYR A 551 -24.46 -20.37 -19.15
N GLU A 552 -23.64 -20.77 -20.13
CA GLU A 552 -24.03 -21.69 -21.20
C GLU A 552 -24.58 -23.02 -20.65
N LYS A 553 -23.98 -23.54 -19.57
CA LYS A 553 -24.46 -24.76 -18.92
C LYS A 553 -25.80 -24.56 -18.23
N ILE A 554 -25.94 -23.48 -17.43
CA ILE A 554 -27.22 -23.15 -16.77
C ILE A 554 -28.32 -22.91 -17.82
N ASP A 555 -27.97 -22.28 -18.93
CA ASP A 555 -28.91 -22.05 -20.02
C ASP A 555 -29.39 -23.39 -20.62
N GLN A 556 -28.48 -24.26 -20.98
CA GLN A 556 -28.80 -25.60 -21.52
C GLN A 556 -29.65 -26.45 -20.58
N ASP A 557 -29.29 -26.47 -19.29
CA ASP A 557 -29.92 -27.33 -18.30
C ASP A 557 -31.33 -26.85 -17.89
N PHE A 558 -31.57 -25.53 -17.91
CA PHE A 558 -32.80 -24.96 -17.31
C PHE A 558 -33.75 -24.31 -18.32
N GLN A 559 -33.31 -23.83 -19.51
CA GLN A 559 -34.15 -23.03 -20.41
C GLN A 559 -35.46 -23.72 -20.81
N HIS A 560 -35.40 -24.97 -21.24
CA HIS A 560 -36.58 -25.69 -21.72
C HIS A 560 -37.52 -26.11 -20.58
N GLY A 561 -36.94 -26.64 -19.51
CA GLY A 561 -37.69 -27.10 -18.36
C GLY A 561 -38.41 -25.99 -17.63
N LEU A 562 -37.77 -24.83 -17.44
CA LEU A 562 -38.40 -23.68 -16.77
C LEU A 562 -39.46 -23.01 -17.65
N LYS A 563 -39.32 -23.00 -18.99
CA LYS A 563 -40.40 -22.59 -19.90
C LYS A 563 -41.64 -23.46 -19.74
N LEU A 564 -41.45 -24.79 -19.71
CA LEU A 564 -42.54 -25.73 -19.49
C LEU A 564 -43.19 -25.58 -18.09
N ALA A 565 -42.34 -25.40 -17.07
CA ALA A 565 -42.82 -25.14 -15.72
C ALA A 565 -43.62 -23.84 -15.62
N ARG A 566 -43.17 -22.76 -16.28
CA ARG A 566 -43.91 -21.48 -16.37
C ARG A 566 -45.29 -21.66 -17.03
N GLU A 567 -45.34 -22.35 -18.18
CA GLU A 567 -46.61 -22.60 -18.87
C GLU A 567 -47.62 -23.39 -18.03
N LYS A 568 -47.13 -24.38 -17.26
CA LYS A 568 -48.00 -25.22 -16.41
C LYS A 568 -48.38 -24.59 -15.08
N THR A 569 -47.51 -23.79 -14.48
CA THR A 569 -47.68 -23.26 -13.11
C THR A 569 -48.07 -21.78 -13.07
N GLY A 570 -47.90 -21.03 -14.19
CA GLY A 570 -48.08 -19.59 -14.25
C GLY A 570 -47.02 -18.78 -13.48
N ARG A 571 -46.02 -19.43 -12.88
CA ARG A 571 -44.96 -18.78 -12.13
C ARG A 571 -43.83 -18.33 -13.08
N ASN A 572 -43.31 -17.12 -12.86
CA ASN A 572 -42.18 -16.59 -13.64
C ASN A 572 -40.92 -16.36 -12.80
N ARG A 573 -40.89 -16.90 -11.57
CA ARG A 573 -39.72 -16.78 -10.68
C ARG A 573 -39.42 -18.14 -10.09
N PHE A 574 -38.14 -18.59 -10.28
CA PHE A 574 -37.66 -19.91 -9.86
C PHE A 574 -36.39 -19.78 -9.03
N PHE A 575 -36.32 -20.49 -7.91
CA PHE A 575 -35.19 -20.47 -6.99
C PHE A 575 -34.33 -21.70 -7.25
N ILE A 576 -33.11 -21.48 -7.71
CA ILE A 576 -32.18 -22.55 -8.05
C ILE A 576 -31.25 -22.79 -6.86
N THR A 577 -31.39 -23.93 -6.21
CA THR A 577 -30.56 -24.40 -5.12
C THR A 577 -29.35 -25.17 -5.64
N ARG A 578 -28.38 -25.49 -4.75
CA ARG A 578 -27.27 -26.39 -5.06
C ARG A 578 -27.74 -27.74 -5.61
N GLN A 579 -28.81 -28.32 -5.02
CA GLN A 579 -29.36 -29.59 -5.48
C GLN A 579 -29.94 -29.50 -6.89
N ALA A 580 -30.60 -28.39 -7.22
CA ALA A 580 -31.13 -28.15 -8.56
C ALA A 580 -30.02 -28.09 -9.64
N LEU A 581 -28.81 -27.62 -9.30
CA LEU A 581 -27.66 -27.63 -10.19
C LEU A 581 -27.07 -29.03 -10.43
N PHE A 582 -27.23 -29.96 -9.47
CA PHE A 582 -26.79 -31.35 -9.62
C PHE A 582 -27.75 -32.17 -10.44
N ASP A 583 -29.06 -31.99 -10.23
CA ASP A 583 -30.11 -32.73 -10.94
C ASP A 583 -31.22 -31.78 -11.40
N PRO A 584 -31.00 -31.09 -12.54
CA PRO A 584 -31.98 -30.16 -13.10
C PRO A 584 -33.30 -30.85 -13.50
N GLU A 585 -33.26 -32.12 -13.96
CA GLU A 585 -34.45 -32.82 -14.40
C GLU A 585 -35.38 -33.18 -13.23
N GLU A 586 -34.83 -33.69 -12.13
CA GLU A 586 -35.59 -33.94 -10.90
C GLU A 586 -36.20 -32.67 -10.34
N TYR A 587 -35.43 -31.58 -10.28
CA TYR A 587 -35.89 -30.27 -9.83
C TYR A 587 -37.10 -29.77 -10.64
N ILE A 588 -36.97 -29.77 -11.96
CA ILE A 588 -38.03 -29.35 -12.87
C ILE A 588 -39.25 -30.25 -12.76
N GLY A 589 -39.04 -31.58 -12.65
CA GLY A 589 -40.08 -32.57 -12.44
C GLY A 589 -40.90 -32.32 -11.19
N ASN A 590 -40.25 -31.95 -10.08
CA ASN A 590 -40.88 -31.62 -8.81
C ASN A 590 -41.65 -30.30 -8.89
N LEU A 591 -41.11 -29.24 -9.53
CA LEU A 591 -41.83 -28.00 -9.76
C LEU A 591 -43.14 -28.19 -10.53
N ILE A 592 -43.19 -29.13 -11.45
CA ILE A 592 -44.40 -29.44 -12.24
C ILE A 592 -45.37 -30.29 -11.46
N LYS A 593 -44.92 -31.22 -10.59
CA LYS A 593 -45.74 -32.15 -9.78
C LYS A 593 -46.41 -31.43 -8.60
N ASP A 594 -45.68 -30.54 -7.92
CA ASP A 594 -46.18 -29.81 -6.74
C ASP A 594 -47.42 -28.94 -7.04
N ASN A 595 -47.64 -28.57 -8.31
CA ASN A 595 -48.84 -27.84 -8.73
C ASN A 595 -49.94 -28.75 -9.38
N ALA A 596 -49.67 -30.01 -9.61
CA ALA A 596 -50.69 -30.96 -10.12
C ALA A 596 -51.52 -31.60 -8.99
N GLY A 597 -51.24 -31.24 -7.74
CA GLY A 597 -51.90 -31.75 -6.54
C GLY A 597 -52.87 -30.73 -5.89
N LEU A 598 -53.31 -29.69 -6.59
CA LEU A 598 -54.36 -28.76 -6.19
C LEU A 598 -55.59 -28.94 -7.07
#